data_bbc788f7749d665f568cd13ee5f68e2d
#
_entry.id   bbc788f7749d665f568cd13ee5f68e2d
#
_cell.length_a   1.000
_cell.length_b   1.000
_cell.length_c   1.000
_cell.angle_alpha   90.00
_cell.angle_beta   90.00
_cell.angle_gamma   90.00
#
_symmetry.space_group_name_H-M   'P 1'
#
loop_
_entity.id
_entity.type
_entity.pdbx_description
1 polymer ?
#
loop_
_entity_poly.entity_id
_entity_poly.type
_entity_poly.pdbx_seq_one_letter_code
_entity_poly.pdbx_strand_id
1 'polypeptide(L)'
;VYKRQSFCGGFVNMVFIVSSMLSGACATPEFLMYMNYFVGLEYGQDYYKHADKVVDLSAKQRTIDKIITDCFEQIVYSINQPTGARNFQAVFWNVAYYDKYYFNSLFEHFVFPDGSKPDWDSLSWLQKRFMRWFNKERTRTVLTFPVETMALLTKDGDVLDKEYGDFTAEMYAGGHSFFTYMSDNADSLSSCCRLRNEIQDNGFSYTLGAGGVSTGSKSVLTINLNRCIQHAVKSGML
;
A
#
# COMPACT_ATOMS: atom_id res chain seq x y z
N VAL A 1 -16.63 -0.31 20.82
CA VAL A 1 -16.51 -1.04 19.54
C VAL A 1 -15.96 -0.07 18.51
N TYR A 2 -14.72 -0.27 18.13
CA TYR A 2 -14.12 0.51 17.03
C TYR A 2 -14.78 0.09 15.72
N LYS A 3 -15.51 1.03 15.15
CA LYS A 3 -16.09 0.86 13.81
C LYS A 3 -15.06 1.29 12.76
N ARG A 4 -15.20 0.82 11.52
CA ARG A 4 -14.41 1.20 10.35
C ARG A 4 -14.16 2.72 10.27
N GLN A 5 -15.16 3.55 10.51
CA GLN A 5 -15.02 5.01 10.48
C GLN A 5 -14.06 5.53 11.55
N SER A 6 -14.10 4.95 12.76
CA SER A 6 -13.14 5.29 13.83
C SER A 6 -11.73 4.86 13.47
N PHE A 7 -11.58 3.72 12.77
CA PHE A 7 -10.30 3.30 12.22
C PHE A 7 -9.74 4.33 11.24
N CYS A 8 -10.53 4.80 10.28
CA CYS A 8 -10.08 5.79 9.29
C CYS A 8 -9.55 7.06 9.95
N GLY A 9 -10.28 7.62 10.91
CA GLY A 9 -9.83 8.82 11.65
C GLY A 9 -8.60 8.56 12.52
N GLY A 10 -8.56 7.45 13.23
CA GLY A 10 -7.42 7.02 14.05
C GLY A 10 -6.17 6.78 13.21
N PHE A 11 -6.32 6.13 12.06
CA PHE A 11 -5.22 5.88 11.13
C PHE A 11 -4.60 7.18 10.61
N VAL A 12 -5.41 8.14 10.16
CA VAL A 12 -4.92 9.45 9.70
C VAL A 12 -4.14 10.16 10.82
N ASN A 13 -4.68 10.18 12.03
CA ASN A 13 -4.01 10.78 13.18
C ASN A 13 -2.69 10.10 13.50
N MET A 14 -2.66 8.76 13.50
CA MET A 14 -1.44 7.99 13.70
C MET A 14 -0.38 8.33 12.65
N VAL A 15 -0.75 8.36 11.38
CA VAL A 15 0.16 8.72 10.28
C VAL A 15 0.73 10.13 10.47
N PHE A 16 -0.09 11.10 10.89
CA PHE A 16 0.39 12.45 11.19
C PHE A 16 1.36 12.50 12.36
N ILE A 17 1.05 11.79 13.46
CA ILE A 17 1.94 11.75 14.65
C ILE A 17 3.27 11.10 14.27
N VAL A 18 3.25 9.90 13.69
CA VAL A 18 4.47 9.17 13.31
C VAL A 18 5.29 9.98 12.32
N SER A 19 4.66 10.53 11.29
CA SER A 19 5.35 11.31 10.27
C SER A 19 5.97 12.60 10.81
N SER A 20 5.42 13.19 11.87
CA SER A 20 6.02 14.37 12.52
C SER A 20 7.33 14.05 13.24
N MET A 21 7.55 12.79 13.62
CA MET A 21 8.76 12.31 14.29
C MET A 21 9.82 11.79 13.31
N LEU A 22 9.45 11.62 12.04
CA LEU A 22 10.33 11.09 11.00
C LEU A 22 10.73 12.19 10.02
N SER A 23 11.99 12.24 9.64
CA SER A 23 12.46 13.13 8.58
C SER A 23 12.21 12.58 7.17
N GLY A 24 11.77 11.34 7.06
CA GLY A 24 11.54 10.64 5.80
C GLY A 24 10.08 10.26 5.57
N ALA A 25 9.89 9.13 4.91
CA ALA A 25 8.58 8.59 4.60
C ALA A 25 7.97 7.79 5.75
N CYS A 26 6.64 7.71 5.76
CA CYS A 26 5.86 6.86 6.61
C CYS A 26 5.27 5.72 5.78
N ALA A 27 5.75 4.49 5.96
CA ALA A 27 5.22 3.31 5.29
C ALA A 27 4.23 2.59 6.21
N THR A 28 3.12 2.18 5.64
CA THR A 28 2.06 1.45 6.35
C THR A 28 1.68 0.19 5.56
N PRO A 29 2.54 -0.83 5.58
CA PRO A 29 2.35 -2.04 4.78
C PRO A 29 1.07 -2.80 5.16
N GLU A 30 0.63 -2.72 6.42
CA GLU A 30 -0.56 -3.40 6.91
C GLU A 30 -1.86 -2.57 6.77
N PHE A 31 -1.82 -1.38 6.18
CA PHE A 31 -2.97 -0.48 6.12
C PHE A 31 -4.22 -1.14 5.54
N LEU A 32 -4.10 -1.75 4.34
CA LEU A 32 -5.24 -2.38 3.68
C LEU A 32 -5.71 -3.65 4.42
N MET A 33 -4.79 -4.34 5.09
CA MET A 33 -5.11 -5.52 5.90
C MET A 33 -5.98 -5.14 7.11
N TYR A 34 -5.59 -4.09 7.86
CA TYR A 34 -6.40 -3.57 8.96
C TYR A 34 -7.73 -2.98 8.48
N MET A 35 -7.73 -2.27 7.35
CA MET A 35 -8.96 -1.76 6.77
C MET A 35 -9.91 -2.91 6.41
N ASN A 36 -9.40 -3.97 5.79
CA ASN A 36 -10.14 -5.18 5.47
C ASN A 36 -10.76 -5.81 6.72
N TYR A 37 -9.99 -5.92 7.79
CA TYR A 37 -10.46 -6.43 9.08
C TYR A 37 -11.64 -5.62 9.62
N PHE A 38 -11.54 -4.28 9.68
CA PHE A 38 -12.61 -3.44 10.21
C PHE A 38 -13.86 -3.42 9.32
N VAL A 39 -13.70 -3.55 8.01
CA VAL A 39 -14.82 -3.72 7.07
C VAL A 39 -15.49 -5.08 7.30
N GLY A 40 -14.70 -6.13 7.46
CA GLY A 40 -15.18 -7.48 7.75
C GLY A 40 -15.93 -7.59 9.07
N LEU A 41 -15.49 -6.88 10.12
CA LEU A 41 -16.22 -6.80 11.39
C LEU A 41 -17.59 -6.12 11.27
N GLU A 42 -17.77 -5.20 10.32
CA GLU A 42 -19.00 -4.43 10.15
C GLU A 42 -19.99 -5.13 9.21
N TYR A 43 -19.50 -5.79 8.15
CA TYR A 43 -20.32 -6.32 7.05
C TYR A 43 -20.17 -7.84 6.83
N GLY A 44 -19.35 -8.52 7.62
CA GLY A 44 -19.01 -9.94 7.43
C GLY A 44 -17.76 -10.11 6.56
N GLN A 45 -17.07 -11.24 6.71
CA GLN A 45 -15.81 -11.52 6.00
C GLN A 45 -16.00 -11.62 4.47
N ASP A 46 -17.19 -12.03 4.05
CA ASP A 46 -17.57 -12.20 2.65
C ASP A 46 -18.20 -10.93 2.02
N TYR A 47 -18.05 -9.75 2.65
CA TYR A 47 -18.60 -8.47 2.21
C TYR A 47 -18.28 -8.15 0.74
N TYR A 48 -17.14 -8.60 0.26
CA TYR A 48 -16.70 -8.37 -1.12
C TYR A 48 -17.57 -9.08 -2.16
N LYS A 49 -18.27 -10.16 -1.79
CA LYS A 49 -19.21 -10.86 -2.65
C LYS A 49 -20.54 -10.11 -2.79
N HIS A 50 -20.79 -9.16 -1.89
CA HIS A 50 -22.04 -8.39 -1.79
C HIS A 50 -21.76 -6.89 -1.73
N ALA A 51 -20.66 -6.44 -2.33
CA ALA A 51 -20.20 -5.04 -2.24
C ALA A 51 -21.19 -4.04 -2.85
N ASP A 52 -22.05 -4.47 -3.74
CA ASP A 52 -23.15 -3.73 -4.36
C ASP A 52 -24.39 -3.60 -3.47
N LYS A 53 -24.46 -4.37 -2.36
CA LYS A 53 -25.59 -4.30 -1.44
C LYS A 53 -25.71 -2.94 -0.78
N VAL A 54 -26.90 -2.35 -0.86
CA VAL A 54 -27.25 -1.13 -0.11
C VAL A 54 -27.40 -1.47 1.36
N VAL A 55 -26.62 -0.82 2.20
CA VAL A 55 -26.60 -1.02 3.66
C VAL A 55 -26.92 0.26 4.43
N ASP A 56 -26.78 1.41 3.80
CA ASP A 56 -27.18 2.70 4.35
C ASP A 56 -28.56 3.08 3.78
N LEU A 57 -29.60 2.94 4.61
CA LEU A 57 -30.99 3.26 4.24
C LEU A 57 -31.32 4.75 4.40
N SER A 58 -30.34 5.60 4.69
CA SER A 58 -30.50 7.05 4.66
C SER A 58 -30.84 7.53 3.24
N ALA A 59 -31.13 8.81 3.09
CA ALA A 59 -31.42 9.42 1.78
C ALA A 59 -30.34 9.19 0.72
N LYS A 60 -29.11 8.78 1.13
CA LYS A 60 -27.97 8.52 0.22
C LYS A 60 -27.92 7.09 -0.31
N GLN A 61 -28.62 6.14 0.29
CA GLN A 61 -28.68 4.72 -0.14
C GLN A 61 -27.31 4.15 -0.57
N ARG A 62 -26.29 4.22 0.31
CA ARG A 62 -24.93 3.81 -0.04
C ARG A 62 -24.75 2.30 0.01
N THR A 63 -24.07 1.78 -0.99
CA THR A 63 -23.60 0.40 -1.02
C THR A 63 -22.35 0.22 -0.14
N ILE A 64 -22.00 -1.04 0.17
CA ILE A 64 -20.74 -1.37 0.87
C ILE A 64 -19.55 -0.80 0.10
N ASP A 65 -19.50 -0.99 -1.23
CA ASP A 65 -18.43 -0.45 -2.09
C ASP A 65 -18.33 1.07 -2.00
N LYS A 66 -19.47 1.78 -2.02
CA LYS A 66 -19.45 3.26 -1.88
C LYS A 66 -18.95 3.68 -0.50
N ILE A 67 -19.35 2.98 0.55
CA ILE A 67 -18.89 3.26 1.91
C ILE A 67 -17.38 3.03 2.06
N ILE A 68 -16.84 1.96 1.44
CA ILE A 68 -15.40 1.70 1.39
C ILE A 68 -14.68 2.80 0.61
N THR A 69 -15.24 3.22 -0.52
CA THR A 69 -14.69 4.33 -1.33
C THR A 69 -14.68 5.63 -0.54
N ASP A 70 -15.73 5.95 0.22
CA ASP A 70 -15.78 7.14 1.10
C ASP A 70 -14.64 7.12 2.15
N CYS A 71 -14.26 5.93 2.63
CA CYS A 71 -13.11 5.78 3.53
C CYS A 71 -11.79 6.03 2.83
N PHE A 72 -11.62 5.53 1.60
CA PHE A 72 -10.44 5.83 0.78
C PHE A 72 -10.30 7.32 0.56
N GLU A 73 -11.39 7.99 0.14
CA GLU A 73 -11.44 9.43 -0.04
C GLU A 73 -11.02 10.16 1.26
N GLN A 74 -11.65 9.83 2.38
CA GLN A 74 -11.35 10.45 3.67
C GLN A 74 -9.86 10.32 4.03
N ILE A 75 -9.28 9.13 3.92
CA ILE A 75 -7.89 8.88 4.32
C ILE A 75 -6.92 9.56 3.35
N VAL A 76 -7.07 9.31 2.05
CA VAL A 76 -6.12 9.79 1.04
C VAL A 76 -6.13 11.31 0.95
N TYR A 77 -7.31 11.94 0.94
CA TYR A 77 -7.39 13.40 0.89
C TYR A 77 -6.86 14.04 2.17
N SER A 78 -7.12 13.45 3.34
CA SER A 78 -6.57 13.98 4.60
C SER A 78 -5.05 13.93 4.62
N ILE A 79 -4.44 12.83 4.19
CA ILE A 79 -2.97 12.67 4.19
C ILE A 79 -2.29 13.56 3.15
N ASN A 80 -2.97 13.88 2.05
CA ASN A 80 -2.44 14.79 1.03
C ASN A 80 -2.57 16.28 1.42
N GLN A 81 -3.22 16.61 2.54
CA GLN A 81 -3.25 17.99 3.01
C GLN A 81 -1.92 18.39 3.66
N PRO A 82 -1.40 19.59 3.36
CA PRO A 82 -0.26 20.14 4.09
C PRO A 82 -0.56 20.29 5.58
N THR A 83 0.36 19.86 6.44
CA THR A 83 0.16 19.96 7.89
C THR A 83 1.28 20.79 8.54
N GLY A 84 0.95 21.54 9.60
CA GLY A 84 1.92 22.29 10.37
C GLY A 84 2.99 21.42 11.03
N ALA A 85 2.64 20.18 11.41
CA ALA A 85 3.57 19.20 11.98
C ALA A 85 4.67 18.77 11.00
N ARG A 86 4.49 19.01 9.71
CA ARG A 86 5.45 18.69 8.62
C ARG A 86 5.92 19.94 7.88
N ASN A 87 6.02 21.10 8.55
CA ASN A 87 6.37 22.36 7.92
C ASN A 87 5.51 22.66 6.67
N PHE A 88 4.21 22.43 6.79
CA PHE A 88 3.22 22.62 5.72
C PHE A 88 3.44 21.72 4.48
N GLN A 89 4.10 20.59 4.63
CA GLN A 89 4.21 19.57 3.60
C GLN A 89 3.19 18.45 3.85
N ALA A 90 2.74 17.82 2.78
CA ALA A 90 1.97 16.57 2.88
C ALA A 90 2.87 15.42 3.39
N VAL A 91 2.25 14.43 4.02
CA VAL A 91 2.98 13.26 4.51
C VAL A 91 3.46 12.41 3.35
N PHE A 92 4.74 12.08 3.31
CA PHE A 92 5.29 11.11 2.35
C PHE A 92 4.86 9.70 2.77
N TRP A 93 3.66 9.33 2.37
CA TRP A 93 3.00 8.08 2.76
C TRP A 93 3.17 6.99 1.71
N ASN A 94 3.38 5.75 2.15
CA ASN A 94 3.52 4.58 1.30
C ASN A 94 2.54 3.49 1.67
N VAL A 95 1.98 2.84 0.65
CA VAL A 95 1.11 1.68 0.74
C VAL A 95 1.70 0.54 -0.06
N ALA A 96 1.63 -0.67 0.47
CA ALA A 96 2.02 -1.89 -0.22
C ALA A 96 0.81 -2.76 -0.57
N TYR A 97 0.92 -3.42 -1.71
CA TYR A 97 0.04 -4.49 -2.17
C TYR A 97 0.86 -5.76 -2.27
N TYR A 98 0.25 -6.87 -2.02
CA TYR A 98 0.89 -8.19 -2.02
C TYR A 98 0.17 -9.11 -2.97
N ASP A 99 0.91 -9.99 -3.65
CA ASP A 99 0.34 -11.19 -4.22
C ASP A 99 0.05 -12.22 -3.13
N LYS A 100 -0.64 -13.30 -3.49
CA LYS A 100 -1.06 -14.34 -2.55
C LYS A 100 0.14 -15.01 -1.84
N TYR A 101 1.19 -15.30 -2.57
CA TYR A 101 2.34 -16.01 -2.04
C TYR A 101 3.18 -15.14 -1.14
N TYR A 102 3.37 -13.88 -1.55
CA TYR A 102 4.05 -12.87 -0.75
C TYR A 102 3.31 -12.60 0.56
N PHE A 103 1.99 -12.41 0.46
CA PHE A 103 1.12 -12.24 1.61
C PHE A 103 1.19 -13.41 2.58
N ASN A 104 1.06 -14.64 2.10
CA ASN A 104 1.10 -15.83 2.95
C ASN A 104 2.43 -15.95 3.69
N SER A 105 3.54 -15.66 3.01
CA SER A 105 4.86 -15.74 3.63
C SER A 105 5.07 -14.67 4.72
N LEU A 106 4.62 -13.43 4.47
CA LEU A 106 4.80 -12.33 5.44
C LEU A 106 3.87 -12.41 6.63
N PHE A 107 2.63 -12.86 6.41
CA PHE A 107 1.56 -12.77 7.40
C PHE A 107 1.09 -14.13 7.93
N GLU A 108 1.86 -15.21 7.70
CA GLU A 108 1.54 -16.56 8.17
C GLU A 108 1.23 -16.61 9.67
N HIS A 109 2.02 -15.88 10.46
CA HIS A 109 1.91 -15.86 11.94
C HIS A 109 1.16 -14.63 12.47
N PHE A 110 0.69 -13.76 11.58
CA PHE A 110 -0.02 -12.56 11.99
C PHE A 110 -1.42 -12.91 12.50
N VAL A 111 -1.80 -12.28 13.61
CA VAL A 111 -3.16 -12.34 14.18
C VAL A 111 -3.61 -10.94 14.58
N PHE A 112 -4.89 -10.65 14.35
CA PHE A 112 -5.50 -9.43 14.85
C PHE A 112 -5.67 -9.47 16.38
N PRO A 113 -5.97 -8.32 17.05
CA PRO A 113 -6.12 -8.28 18.51
C PRO A 113 -7.20 -9.21 19.08
N ASP A 114 -8.16 -9.64 18.28
CA ASP A 114 -9.20 -10.61 18.65
C ASP A 114 -8.80 -12.07 18.38
N GLY A 115 -7.57 -12.31 17.92
CA GLY A 115 -7.03 -13.62 17.58
C GLY A 115 -7.41 -14.13 16.18
N SER A 116 -8.20 -13.38 15.42
CA SER A 116 -8.54 -13.76 14.03
C SER A 116 -7.34 -13.57 13.09
N LYS A 117 -7.33 -14.32 11.99
CA LYS A 117 -6.31 -14.20 10.94
C LYS A 117 -6.81 -13.37 9.77
N PRO A 118 -5.90 -12.70 9.02
CA PRO A 118 -6.28 -12.04 7.78
C PRO A 118 -6.84 -13.03 6.76
N ASP A 119 -7.90 -12.62 6.08
CA ASP A 119 -8.49 -13.36 4.97
C ASP A 119 -7.95 -12.84 3.64
N TRP A 120 -7.37 -13.74 2.86
CA TRP A 120 -6.76 -13.36 1.58
C TRP A 120 -7.78 -12.91 0.54
N ASP A 121 -8.91 -13.59 0.41
CA ASP A 121 -9.84 -13.35 -0.69
C ASP A 121 -10.46 -11.95 -0.59
N SER A 122 -10.90 -11.56 0.60
CA SER A 122 -11.43 -10.23 0.85
C SER A 122 -10.33 -9.15 0.76
N LEU A 123 -9.11 -9.44 1.25
CA LEU A 123 -7.98 -8.53 1.14
C LEU A 123 -7.56 -8.32 -0.31
N SER A 124 -7.46 -9.38 -1.10
CA SER A 124 -7.14 -9.32 -2.53
C SER A 124 -8.12 -8.43 -3.28
N TRP A 125 -9.42 -8.61 -3.01
CA TRP A 125 -10.45 -7.75 -3.57
C TRP A 125 -10.26 -6.28 -3.16
N LEU A 126 -10.03 -6.03 -1.87
CA LEU A 126 -9.85 -4.67 -1.34
C LEU A 126 -8.60 -3.98 -1.91
N GLN A 127 -7.49 -4.69 -2.03
CA GLN A 127 -6.26 -4.18 -2.64
C GLN A 127 -6.50 -3.75 -4.10
N LYS A 128 -7.08 -4.63 -4.91
CA LYS A 128 -7.42 -4.34 -6.30
C LYS A 128 -8.41 -3.17 -6.41
N ARG A 129 -9.37 -3.10 -5.49
CA ARG A 129 -10.37 -2.02 -5.44
C ARG A 129 -9.74 -0.66 -5.09
N PHE A 130 -8.84 -0.63 -4.09
CA PHE A 130 -8.13 0.58 -3.70
C PHE A 130 -7.23 1.08 -4.84
N MET A 131 -6.44 0.21 -5.45
CA MET A 131 -5.53 0.58 -6.51
C MET A 131 -6.26 1.13 -7.73
N ARG A 132 -7.33 0.47 -8.20
CA ARG A 132 -8.16 0.97 -9.30
C ARG A 132 -8.80 2.31 -8.98
N TRP A 133 -9.33 2.48 -7.76
CA TRP A 133 -9.93 3.74 -7.33
C TRP A 133 -8.88 4.85 -7.29
N PHE A 134 -7.76 4.63 -6.63
CA PHE A 134 -6.74 5.66 -6.45
C PHE A 134 -6.14 6.12 -7.79
N ASN A 135 -5.85 5.18 -8.68
CA ASN A 135 -5.34 5.51 -10.00
C ASN A 135 -6.36 6.29 -10.85
N LYS A 136 -7.64 5.95 -10.75
CA LYS A 136 -8.71 6.73 -11.39
C LYS A 136 -8.82 8.13 -10.77
N GLU A 137 -8.72 8.23 -9.44
CA GLU A 137 -8.87 9.52 -8.75
C GLU A 137 -7.72 10.47 -9.07
N ARG A 138 -6.50 9.96 -9.23
CA ARG A 138 -5.32 10.74 -9.67
C ARG A 138 -5.46 11.38 -11.06
N THR A 139 -6.35 10.90 -11.90
CA THR A 139 -6.65 11.54 -13.20
C THR A 139 -7.56 12.76 -13.05
N ARG A 140 -8.22 12.91 -11.91
CA ARG A 140 -9.20 13.96 -11.61
C ARG A 140 -8.62 15.08 -10.75
N THR A 141 -7.70 14.72 -9.87
CA THR A 141 -7.07 15.65 -8.93
C THR A 141 -5.62 15.27 -8.66
N VAL A 142 -4.82 16.27 -8.28
CA VAL A 142 -3.41 16.02 -7.96
C VAL A 142 -3.31 15.39 -6.59
N LEU A 143 -3.07 14.08 -6.57
CA LEU A 143 -2.79 13.30 -5.37
C LEU A 143 -1.38 12.72 -5.47
N THR A 144 -0.49 13.23 -4.66
CA THR A 144 0.93 12.79 -4.64
C THR A 144 1.08 11.48 -3.87
N PHE A 145 0.30 11.29 -2.82
CA PHE A 145 0.38 10.15 -1.93
C PHE A 145 -0.94 9.36 -1.85
N PRO A 146 -0.88 8.06 -1.58
CA PRO A 146 0.30 7.24 -1.28
C PRO A 146 1.21 6.99 -2.49
N VAL A 147 2.51 6.76 -2.21
CA VAL A 147 3.36 6.03 -3.15
C VAL A 147 2.99 4.56 -3.03
N GLU A 148 2.70 3.93 -4.14
CA GLU A 148 2.21 2.56 -4.20
C GLU A 148 3.35 1.60 -4.57
N THR A 149 3.43 0.47 -3.88
CA THR A 149 4.37 -0.62 -4.18
C THR A 149 3.62 -1.94 -4.28
N MET A 150 3.70 -2.59 -5.43
CA MET A 150 3.20 -3.95 -5.66
C MET A 150 4.33 -4.93 -5.38
N ALA A 151 4.17 -5.80 -4.39
CA ALA A 151 5.12 -6.86 -4.06
C ALA A 151 4.68 -8.18 -4.69
N LEU A 152 5.51 -8.71 -5.58
CA LEU A 152 5.28 -9.96 -6.30
C LEU A 152 6.38 -10.96 -5.96
N LEU A 153 5.99 -12.16 -5.56
CA LEU A 153 6.94 -13.25 -5.34
C LEU A 153 7.25 -13.94 -6.67
N THR A 154 8.54 -14.15 -6.92
CA THR A 154 9.03 -14.78 -8.13
C THR A 154 9.70 -16.12 -7.83
N LYS A 155 9.73 -16.98 -8.83
CA LYS A 155 10.51 -18.21 -8.82
C LYS A 155 11.07 -18.44 -10.22
N ASP A 156 12.35 -18.70 -10.31
CA ASP A 156 13.05 -18.95 -11.58
C ASP A 156 12.84 -17.83 -12.62
N GLY A 157 12.66 -16.60 -12.16
CA GLY A 157 12.43 -15.42 -12.99
C GLY A 157 10.96 -15.11 -13.34
N ASP A 158 10.05 -16.01 -13.01
CA ASP A 158 8.61 -15.84 -13.27
C ASP A 158 7.84 -15.45 -12.02
N VAL A 159 6.75 -14.67 -12.20
CA VAL A 159 5.81 -14.33 -11.13
C VAL A 159 4.99 -15.57 -10.77
N LEU A 160 4.97 -15.92 -9.48
CA LEU A 160 4.24 -17.10 -8.99
C LEU A 160 2.73 -16.93 -9.09
N ASP A 161 2.22 -15.75 -8.70
CA ASP A 161 0.80 -15.42 -8.79
C ASP A 161 0.51 -14.76 -10.13
N LYS A 162 0.14 -15.57 -11.12
CA LYS A 162 -0.15 -15.08 -12.46
C LYS A 162 -1.34 -14.11 -12.49
N GLU A 163 -2.36 -14.34 -11.66
CA GLU A 163 -3.52 -13.45 -11.59
C GLU A 163 -3.11 -12.05 -11.11
N TYR A 164 -2.23 -11.98 -10.12
CA TYR A 164 -1.69 -10.70 -9.66
C TYR A 164 -0.68 -10.09 -10.62
N GLY A 165 0.08 -10.91 -11.32
CA GLY A 165 0.94 -10.47 -12.41
C GLY A 165 0.14 -9.81 -13.54
N ASP A 166 -0.93 -10.47 -13.99
CA ASP A 166 -1.83 -9.94 -15.02
C ASP A 166 -2.53 -8.66 -14.56
N PHE A 167 -2.99 -8.61 -13.31
CA PHE A 167 -3.56 -7.40 -12.71
C PHE A 167 -2.53 -6.25 -12.69
N THR A 168 -1.29 -6.53 -12.34
CA THR A 168 -0.21 -5.55 -12.35
C THR A 168 0.04 -5.00 -13.76
N ALA A 169 0.06 -5.89 -14.75
CA ALA A 169 0.19 -5.51 -16.17
C ALA A 169 -1.01 -4.68 -16.65
N GLU A 170 -2.24 -5.04 -16.26
CA GLU A 170 -3.45 -4.25 -16.51
C GLU A 170 -3.30 -2.81 -15.99
N MET A 171 -2.81 -2.65 -14.77
CA MET A 171 -2.62 -1.33 -14.17
C MET A 171 -1.58 -0.52 -14.92
N TYR A 172 -0.44 -1.10 -15.31
CA TYR A 172 0.56 -0.42 -16.14
C TYR A 172 0.00 -0.05 -17.53
N ALA A 173 -0.73 -0.95 -18.18
CA ALA A 173 -1.37 -0.67 -19.46
C ALA A 173 -2.39 0.47 -19.36
N GLY A 174 -3.03 0.64 -18.20
CA GLY A 174 -3.90 1.76 -17.89
C GLY A 174 -3.18 3.10 -17.65
N GLY A 175 -1.83 3.12 -17.73
CA GLY A 175 -1.03 4.34 -17.52
C GLY A 175 -0.81 4.69 -16.05
N HIS A 176 -0.99 3.74 -15.12
CA HIS A 176 -0.81 3.98 -13.70
C HIS A 176 0.67 4.05 -13.32
N SER A 177 0.99 4.87 -12.32
CA SER A 177 2.34 5.08 -11.81
C SER A 177 2.46 4.49 -10.42
N PHE A 178 3.12 3.36 -10.31
CA PHE A 178 3.44 2.66 -9.06
C PHE A 178 4.75 1.89 -9.23
N PHE A 179 5.24 1.28 -8.15
CA PHE A 179 6.45 0.47 -8.18
C PHE A 179 6.11 -1.00 -8.06
N THR A 180 6.82 -1.83 -8.80
CA THR A 180 6.77 -3.27 -8.64
C THR A 180 8.05 -3.73 -7.96
N TYR A 181 7.90 -4.39 -6.83
CA TYR A 181 8.98 -5.05 -6.11
C TYR A 181 8.86 -6.55 -6.36
N MET A 182 9.81 -7.09 -7.10
CA MET A 182 9.88 -8.51 -7.44
C MET A 182 11.01 -9.15 -6.65
N SER A 183 10.72 -10.22 -5.94
CA SER A 183 11.71 -10.93 -5.12
C SER A 183 11.42 -12.42 -5.12
N ASP A 184 12.44 -13.22 -5.05
CA ASP A 184 12.38 -14.67 -4.83
C ASP A 184 12.27 -15.04 -3.34
N ASN A 185 12.34 -14.03 -2.47
CA ASN A 185 12.24 -14.16 -1.03
C ASN A 185 11.29 -13.09 -0.47
N ALA A 186 10.33 -13.52 0.36
CA ALA A 186 9.37 -12.63 1.00
C ALA A 186 9.88 -12.01 2.31
N ASP A 187 11.11 -12.25 2.74
CA ASP A 187 11.68 -11.74 3.99
C ASP A 187 12.02 -10.24 3.92
N SER A 188 11.77 -9.60 2.79
CA SER A 188 12.09 -8.20 2.58
C SER A 188 10.95 -7.45 1.93
N LEU A 189 10.83 -6.17 2.28
CA LEU A 189 9.88 -5.23 1.69
C LEU A 189 10.58 -4.02 1.13
N SER A 190 10.11 -3.54 0.00
CA SER A 190 10.51 -2.24 -0.52
C SER A 190 9.75 -1.14 0.20
N SER A 191 10.46 -0.15 0.74
CA SER A 191 9.87 1.10 1.23
C SER A 191 9.96 2.22 0.19
N CYS A 192 9.53 3.42 0.56
CA CYS A 192 9.39 4.58 -0.32
C CYS A 192 10.55 4.89 -1.26
N CYS A 193 11.78 4.71 -0.80
CA CYS A 193 13.00 4.96 -1.57
C CYS A 193 13.50 3.70 -2.27
N ARG A 194 12.66 2.66 -2.36
CA ARG A 194 12.99 1.33 -2.91
C ARG A 194 14.15 0.67 -2.18
N LEU A 195 14.35 1.05 -0.93
CA LEU A 195 15.29 0.38 -0.07
C LEU A 195 14.71 -0.99 0.29
N ARG A 196 15.53 -2.01 0.12
CA ARG A 196 15.22 -3.33 0.63
C ARG A 196 15.32 -3.29 2.15
N ASN A 197 14.20 -3.52 2.81
CA ASN A 197 14.13 -3.63 4.25
C ASN A 197 14.02 -5.11 4.59
N GLU A 198 15.07 -5.68 5.18
CA GLU A 198 15.00 -7.05 5.67
C GLU A 198 14.23 -7.06 6.98
N ILE A 199 13.28 -7.99 7.05
CA ILE A 199 12.51 -8.23 8.26
C ILE A 199 13.39 -9.09 9.15
N GLN A 200 13.88 -8.50 10.24
CA GLN A 200 14.61 -9.26 11.24
C GLN A 200 13.62 -9.99 12.14
N ASP A 201 13.95 -11.21 12.51
CA ASP A 201 13.19 -11.97 13.49
C ASP A 201 13.23 -11.23 14.83
N ASN A 202 12.17 -10.50 15.08
CA ASN A 202 12.01 -9.71 16.29
C ASN A 202 10.82 -10.29 17.06
N GLY A 203 11.10 -11.25 17.94
CA GLY A 203 10.09 -11.95 18.72
C GLY A 203 9.22 -11.07 19.63
N PHE A 204 9.32 -9.74 19.49
CA PHE A 204 8.56 -8.77 20.28
C PHE A 204 7.48 -8.03 19.49
N SER A 205 7.45 -8.13 18.15
CA SER A 205 6.51 -7.36 17.35
C SER A 205 5.85 -8.19 16.26
N TYR A 206 4.53 -8.25 16.31
CA TYR A 206 3.68 -8.86 15.28
C TYR A 206 3.39 -7.93 14.11
N THR A 207 3.98 -6.72 14.06
CA THR A 207 3.81 -5.77 12.98
C THR A 207 5.09 -5.61 12.18
N LEU A 208 4.99 -5.54 10.85
CA LEU A 208 6.13 -5.40 9.94
C LEU A 208 6.96 -4.12 10.17
N GLY A 209 6.45 -3.17 10.94
CA GLY A 209 7.11 -1.89 11.18
C GLY A 209 7.74 -1.71 12.55
N ALA A 210 7.45 -2.56 13.54
CA ALA A 210 7.72 -2.25 14.93
C ALA A 210 9.06 -2.78 15.47
N GLY A 211 10.12 -2.77 14.74
CA GLY A 211 11.43 -2.98 15.30
C GLY A 211 12.36 -3.92 14.54
N GLY A 212 11.98 -4.34 13.35
CA GLY A 212 12.81 -5.22 12.52
C GLY A 212 13.54 -4.52 11.38
N VAL A 213 13.29 -3.21 11.16
CA VAL A 213 13.83 -2.52 9.99
C VAL A 213 14.93 -1.56 10.40
N SER A 214 16.16 -1.89 10.04
CA SER A 214 17.33 -1.04 10.23
C SER A 214 17.92 -0.68 8.87
N THR A 215 17.26 0.21 8.13
CA THR A 215 17.77 0.69 6.85
C THR A 215 17.72 2.20 6.74
N GLY A 216 18.58 2.75 5.89
CA GLY A 216 18.63 4.16 5.59
C GLY A 216 19.29 4.42 4.25
N SER A 217 18.95 5.55 3.62
CA SER A 217 19.64 5.99 2.43
C SER A 217 20.98 6.61 2.81
N LYS A 218 22.07 6.02 2.32
CA LYS A 218 23.42 6.51 2.57
C LYS A 218 23.84 7.58 1.54
N SER A 219 23.37 7.43 0.31
CA SER A 219 23.60 8.37 -0.77
C SER A 219 22.58 8.20 -1.90
N VAL A 220 22.41 9.23 -2.70
CA VAL A 220 21.59 9.19 -3.91
C VAL A 220 22.47 9.52 -5.12
N LEU A 221 22.42 8.68 -6.14
CA LEU A 221 23.11 8.88 -7.39
C LEU A 221 22.12 8.99 -8.53
N THR A 222 22.10 10.13 -9.20
CA THR A 222 21.29 10.34 -10.41
C THR A 222 22.14 10.15 -11.66
N ILE A 223 21.75 9.19 -12.52
CA ILE A 223 22.42 8.91 -13.79
C ILE A 223 21.62 9.56 -14.91
N ASN A 224 22.25 10.43 -15.68
CA ASN A 224 21.65 11.03 -16.86
C ASN A 224 21.91 10.11 -18.08
N LEU A 225 20.95 9.24 -18.38
CA LEU A 225 21.05 8.27 -19.47
C LEU A 225 21.22 8.94 -20.84
N ASN A 226 20.55 10.06 -21.08
CA ASN A 226 20.70 10.82 -22.33
C ASN A 226 22.18 11.24 -22.53
N ARG A 227 22.80 11.79 -21.48
CA ARG A 227 24.22 12.17 -21.54
C ARG A 227 25.16 10.99 -21.72
N CYS A 228 24.84 9.83 -21.12
CA CYS A 228 25.59 8.59 -21.32
C CYS A 228 25.57 8.16 -22.80
N ILE A 229 24.38 8.15 -23.43
CA ILE A 229 24.24 7.80 -24.83
C ILE A 229 24.99 8.79 -25.74
N GLN A 230 24.82 10.08 -25.52
CA GLN A 230 25.52 11.12 -26.30
C GLN A 230 27.04 10.96 -26.20
N HIS A 231 27.54 10.58 -25.01
CA HIS A 231 28.97 10.36 -24.82
C HIS A 231 29.44 9.09 -25.55
N ALA A 232 28.67 8.01 -25.49
CA ALA A 232 28.97 6.76 -26.18
C ALA A 232 29.05 6.95 -27.71
N VAL A 233 28.06 7.67 -28.28
CA VAL A 233 28.05 8.01 -29.72
C VAL A 233 29.28 8.85 -30.09
N LYS A 234 29.61 9.88 -29.31
CA LYS A 234 30.79 10.77 -29.58
C LYS A 234 32.12 10.03 -29.48
N SER A 235 32.20 9.03 -28.61
CA SER A 235 33.42 8.22 -28.42
C SER A 235 33.51 7.01 -29.35
N GLY A 236 32.56 6.84 -30.27
CA GLY A 236 32.55 5.71 -31.21
C GLY A 236 32.30 4.34 -30.56
N MET A 237 31.65 4.32 -29.40
CA MET A 237 31.23 3.08 -28.72
C MET A 237 29.86 2.56 -29.17
N LEU A 238 29.13 3.34 -29.95
CA LEU A 238 27.85 3.03 -30.61
C LEU A 238 27.89 3.52 -32.05
#